data_fbfe1f62d07961fabf89ea1ebbd8430e
#
_entry.id   fbfe1f62d07961fabf89ea1ebbd8430e
#
_cell.length_a   1.000
_cell.length_b   1.000
_cell.length_c   1.000
_cell.angle_alpha   90.00
_cell.angle_beta   90.00
_cell.angle_gamma   90.00
#
_symmetry.space_group_name_H-M   'P 1'
#
loop_
_entity.id
_entity.type
_entity.pdbx_description
1 polymer ?
#
loop_
_entity_poly.entity_id
_entity_poly.type
_entity_poly.pdbx_seq_one_letter_code
_entity_poly.pdbx_strand_id
1 'polypeptide(L)'
;MRSSIAFLSLALLLVAADAQAAVGSRVLVQDDGSLKINGRVVHLFGIYMPKDGRICDNSIRPIRCASRAASALRFRIRSVVYCENVSKNRDGSLNAVCLISSRGQIFEPKTDLAAYLLNEGLAVALPNAPFEYKTIERIARSQGRGFWGFFADSIN
;
A
#
# COMPACT_ATOMS: atom_id res chain seq x y z
N MET A 1 50.45 54.03 0.81
CA MET A 1 49.05 53.89 0.52
C MET A 1 48.83 52.49 -0.05
N ARG A 2 48.38 51.52 0.76
CA ARG A 2 48.12 50.13 0.36
C ARG A 2 46.68 49.84 0.71
N SER A 3 45.85 49.77 -0.36
CA SER A 3 44.45 49.36 -0.26
C SER A 3 44.33 47.85 -0.16
N SER A 4 43.89 47.33 0.97
CA SER A 4 43.54 45.93 1.16
C SER A 4 42.09 45.71 0.77
N ILE A 5 41.86 44.99 -0.33
CA ILE A 5 40.51 44.59 -0.75
C ILE A 5 40.24 43.24 -0.07
N ALA A 6 39.35 43.23 0.90
CA ALA A 6 38.85 42.01 1.56
C ALA A 6 37.82 41.34 0.63
N PHE A 7 38.14 40.17 0.10
CA PHE A 7 37.21 39.32 -0.60
C PHE A 7 36.30 38.59 0.41
N LEU A 8 35.06 39.00 0.48
CA LEU A 8 34.01 38.33 1.24
C LEU A 8 33.50 37.14 0.41
N SER A 9 34.00 35.93 0.69
CA SER A 9 33.54 34.69 0.06
C SER A 9 32.19 34.31 0.68
N LEU A 10 31.10 34.63 -0.03
CA LEU A 10 29.74 34.15 0.31
C LEU A 10 29.60 32.68 -0.12
N ALA A 11 29.79 31.80 0.84
CA ALA A 11 29.54 30.37 0.64
C ALA A 11 28.03 30.11 0.52
N LEU A 12 27.53 29.93 -0.70
CA LEU A 12 26.15 29.57 -1.00
C LEU A 12 25.97 28.10 -0.66
N LEU A 13 25.43 27.78 0.51
CA LEU A 13 25.01 26.42 0.88
C LEU A 13 23.81 26.03 0.01
N LEU A 14 24.10 25.27 -1.06
CA LEU A 14 23.09 24.55 -1.83
C LEU A 14 22.54 23.42 -0.96
N VAL A 15 21.40 23.66 -0.32
CA VAL A 15 20.57 22.60 0.25
C VAL A 15 19.98 21.83 -0.93
N ALA A 16 20.58 20.69 -1.26
CA ALA A 16 19.99 19.75 -2.19
C ALA A 16 18.73 19.16 -1.51
N ALA A 17 17.58 19.72 -1.84
CA ALA A 17 16.31 19.06 -1.56
C ALA A 17 16.29 17.78 -2.42
N ASP A 18 16.40 16.62 -1.79
CA ASP A 18 16.14 15.34 -2.42
C ASP A 18 14.68 15.31 -2.88
N ALA A 19 14.41 15.86 -4.04
CA ALA A 19 13.19 15.64 -4.78
C ALA A 19 13.17 14.15 -5.16
N GLN A 20 12.55 13.32 -4.32
CA GLN A 20 12.27 11.93 -4.65
C GLN A 20 11.27 11.94 -5.80
N ALA A 21 11.80 12.04 -7.01
CA ALA A 21 11.04 11.84 -8.23
C ALA A 21 10.36 10.47 -8.13
N ALA A 22 9.03 10.48 -8.19
CA ALA A 22 8.22 9.28 -8.31
C ALA A 22 8.51 8.66 -9.68
N VAL A 23 9.62 7.92 -9.74
CA VAL A 23 9.99 7.13 -10.91
C VAL A 23 8.94 6.04 -11.03
N GLY A 24 8.23 6.01 -12.16
CA GLY A 24 7.27 4.97 -12.50
C GLY A 24 7.92 3.59 -12.50
N SER A 25 7.96 2.99 -11.33
CA SER A 25 8.67 1.75 -11.05
C SER A 25 7.81 0.58 -11.44
N ARG A 26 8.45 -0.43 -12.05
CA ARG A 26 7.82 -1.71 -12.29
C ARG A 26 7.49 -2.35 -10.92
N VAL A 27 6.19 -2.47 -10.61
CA VAL A 27 5.69 -3.06 -9.37
C VAL A 27 5.46 -4.54 -9.58
N LEU A 28 6.06 -5.37 -8.73
CA LEU A 28 5.79 -6.80 -8.66
C LEU A 28 4.97 -7.09 -7.40
N VAL A 29 3.80 -7.68 -7.56
CA VAL A 29 2.97 -8.13 -6.43
C VAL A 29 3.43 -9.52 -6.00
N GLN A 30 3.85 -9.66 -4.74
CA GLN A 30 4.26 -10.93 -4.13
C GLN A 30 3.03 -11.75 -3.72
N ASP A 31 3.20 -13.05 -3.46
CA ASP A 31 2.09 -13.94 -3.11
C ASP A 31 1.48 -13.67 -1.73
N ASP A 32 2.20 -12.98 -0.87
CA ASP A 32 1.71 -12.51 0.43
C ASP A 32 0.96 -11.17 0.35
N GLY A 33 0.82 -10.59 -0.87
CA GLY A 33 0.18 -9.32 -1.11
C GLY A 33 1.08 -8.11 -0.89
N SER A 34 2.34 -8.28 -0.49
CA SER A 34 3.29 -7.19 -0.48
C SER A 34 3.71 -6.80 -1.90
N LEU A 35 4.21 -5.57 -2.05
CA LEU A 35 4.71 -5.04 -3.32
C LEU A 35 6.23 -5.04 -3.33
N LYS A 36 6.84 -5.40 -4.44
CA LYS A 36 8.28 -5.20 -4.67
C LYS A 36 8.46 -4.05 -5.65
N ILE A 37 9.02 -2.95 -5.17
CA ILE A 37 9.22 -1.70 -5.92
C ILE A 37 10.70 -1.34 -5.87
N ASN A 38 11.37 -1.25 -7.02
CA ASN A 38 12.82 -0.97 -7.10
C ASN A 38 13.66 -1.90 -6.21
N GLY A 39 13.30 -3.17 -6.14
CA GLY A 39 14.01 -4.18 -5.33
C GLY A 39 13.64 -4.17 -3.84
N ARG A 40 12.91 -3.18 -3.34
CA ARG A 40 12.47 -3.08 -1.94
C ARG A 40 11.10 -3.70 -1.74
N VAL A 41 10.90 -4.38 -0.61
CA VAL A 41 9.60 -4.89 -0.19
C VAL A 41 8.81 -3.78 0.49
N VAL A 42 7.58 -3.58 0.06
CA VAL A 42 6.66 -2.57 0.56
C VAL A 42 5.37 -3.25 1.00
N HIS A 43 5.04 -3.12 2.27
CA HIS A 43 3.76 -3.54 2.83
C HIS A 43 2.78 -2.37 2.79
N LEU A 44 1.51 -2.64 2.48
CA LEU A 44 0.48 -1.62 2.52
C LEU A 44 0.21 -1.22 3.96
N PHE A 45 0.32 0.09 4.24
CA PHE A 45 0.18 0.63 5.58
C PHE A 45 -1.22 0.39 6.14
N GLY A 46 -1.28 0.14 7.44
CA GLY A 46 -2.54 0.08 8.22
C GLY A 46 -3.39 -1.14 7.99
N ILE A 47 -2.96 -2.10 7.17
CA ILE A 47 -3.71 -3.33 6.91
C ILE A 47 -2.85 -4.57 7.13
N TYR A 48 -3.54 -5.67 7.29
CA TYR A 48 -2.97 -7.00 7.39
C TYR A 48 -3.76 -7.97 6.49
N MET A 49 -3.05 -8.81 5.75
CA MET A 49 -3.64 -9.85 4.92
C MET A 49 -3.51 -11.20 5.63
N PRO A 50 -4.63 -11.84 6.02
CA PRO A 50 -4.59 -13.11 6.72
C PRO A 50 -3.85 -14.17 5.91
N LYS A 51 -2.84 -14.80 6.52
CA LYS A 51 -2.05 -15.87 5.89
C LYS A 51 -2.64 -17.26 6.16
N ASP A 52 -3.46 -17.37 7.20
CA ASP A 52 -4.01 -18.66 7.63
C ASP A 52 -5.19 -19.06 6.78
N GLY A 53 -5.12 -20.29 6.25
CA GLY A 53 -6.17 -20.89 5.43
C GLY A 53 -7.55 -20.98 6.11
N ARG A 54 -7.61 -20.89 7.45
CA ARG A 54 -8.85 -21.02 8.23
C ARG A 54 -9.86 -19.91 7.96
N ILE A 55 -9.44 -18.74 7.52
CA ILE A 55 -10.33 -17.59 7.28
C ILE A 55 -10.88 -17.58 5.85
N CYS A 56 -10.25 -18.28 4.92
CA CYS A 56 -10.65 -18.34 3.50
C CYS A 56 -11.09 -19.72 3.05
N ASP A 57 -11.26 -20.65 3.99
CA ASP A 57 -11.54 -22.05 3.67
C ASP A 57 -13.03 -22.31 3.68
N ASN A 58 -13.64 -22.17 2.51
CA ASN A 58 -14.97 -22.68 2.22
C ASN A 58 -14.97 -23.49 0.91
N SER A 59 -13.84 -23.94 0.44
CA SER A 59 -13.69 -24.63 -0.82
C SER A 59 -12.90 -25.92 -0.63
N ILE A 60 -13.28 -26.94 -1.39
CA ILE A 60 -12.58 -28.22 -1.58
C ILE A 60 -11.06 -28.02 -1.90
N ARG A 61 -10.63 -26.80 -2.18
CA ARG A 61 -9.23 -26.39 -2.32
C ARG A 61 -8.97 -25.16 -1.45
N PRO A 62 -8.11 -25.25 -0.41
CA PRO A 62 -7.80 -24.12 0.45
C PRO A 62 -7.13 -23.02 -0.39
N ILE A 63 -7.87 -21.93 -0.65
CA ILE A 63 -7.32 -20.74 -1.28
C ILE A 63 -6.75 -19.86 -0.16
N ARG A 64 -5.43 -19.69 -0.15
CA ARG A 64 -4.77 -18.80 0.79
C ARG A 64 -5.29 -17.38 0.61
N CYS A 65 -5.78 -16.75 1.67
CA CYS A 65 -6.34 -15.39 1.62
C CYS A 65 -5.35 -14.39 1.04
N ALA A 66 -4.10 -14.45 1.41
CA ALA A 66 -3.06 -13.60 0.87
C ALA A 66 -2.91 -13.75 -0.65
N SER A 67 -3.05 -14.96 -1.20
CA SER A 67 -3.03 -15.20 -2.65
C SER A 67 -4.23 -14.56 -3.37
N ARG A 68 -5.40 -14.47 -2.72
CA ARG A 68 -6.56 -13.75 -3.28
C ARG A 68 -6.32 -12.25 -3.29
N ALA A 69 -5.79 -11.69 -2.21
CA ALA A 69 -5.40 -10.29 -2.14
C ALA A 69 -4.33 -9.96 -3.19
N ALA A 70 -3.29 -10.81 -3.31
CA ALA A 70 -2.26 -10.67 -4.34
C ALA A 70 -2.84 -10.69 -5.75
N SER A 71 -3.77 -11.61 -6.04
CA SER A 71 -4.45 -11.70 -7.34
C SER A 71 -5.28 -10.45 -7.62
N ALA A 72 -6.02 -9.95 -6.64
CA ALA A 72 -6.79 -8.72 -6.74
C ALA A 72 -5.89 -7.51 -7.04
N LEU A 73 -4.74 -7.39 -6.34
CA LEU A 73 -3.74 -6.36 -6.60
C LEU A 73 -3.14 -6.48 -8.01
N ARG A 74 -2.76 -7.69 -8.45
CA ARG A 74 -2.22 -7.93 -9.81
C ARG A 74 -3.24 -7.50 -10.88
N PHE A 75 -4.51 -7.77 -10.64
CA PHE A 75 -5.58 -7.34 -11.56
C PHE A 75 -5.79 -5.83 -11.52
N ARG A 76 -5.72 -5.22 -10.33
CA ARG A 76 -5.99 -3.78 -10.13
C ARG A 76 -4.84 -2.89 -10.58
N ILE A 77 -3.58 -3.30 -10.34
CA ILE A 77 -2.39 -2.52 -10.69
C ILE A 77 -2.10 -2.67 -12.18
N ARG A 78 -2.66 -1.78 -12.98
CA ARG A 78 -2.43 -1.71 -14.44
C ARG A 78 -1.75 -0.40 -14.87
N SER A 79 -1.44 0.46 -13.91
CA SER A 79 -0.83 1.77 -14.12
C SER A 79 0.29 1.99 -13.10
N VAL A 80 0.82 3.20 -13.07
CA VAL A 80 1.87 3.59 -12.13
C VAL A 80 1.32 3.57 -10.70
N VAL A 81 2.10 2.99 -9.79
CA VAL A 81 1.83 3.02 -8.35
C VAL A 81 2.72 4.08 -7.71
N TYR A 82 2.10 4.93 -6.91
CA TYR A 82 2.76 5.95 -6.11
C TYR A 82 2.66 5.56 -4.65
N CYS A 83 3.79 5.32 -3.99
CA CYS A 83 3.81 4.95 -2.58
C CYS A 83 4.52 6.04 -1.77
N GLU A 84 3.86 6.47 -0.70
CA GLU A 84 4.42 7.33 0.33
C GLU A 84 4.80 6.50 1.54
N ASN A 85 6.08 6.52 1.92
CA ASN A 85 6.59 5.73 3.02
C ASN A 85 6.14 6.32 4.36
N VAL A 86 5.51 5.49 5.20
CA VAL A 86 5.08 5.84 6.56
C VAL A 86 6.13 5.41 7.57
N SER A 87 6.67 4.20 7.43
CA SER A 87 7.67 3.67 8.35
C SER A 87 8.55 2.60 7.69
N LYS A 88 9.72 2.36 8.30
CA LYS A 88 10.65 1.30 7.89
C LYS A 88 10.69 0.22 8.96
N ASN A 89 10.59 -1.04 8.55
CA ASN A 89 10.68 -2.19 9.42
C ASN A 89 12.15 -2.57 9.71
N ARG A 90 12.37 -3.40 10.75
CA ARG A 90 13.72 -3.85 11.16
C ARG A 90 14.41 -4.68 10.07
N ASP A 91 13.66 -5.39 9.24
CA ASP A 91 14.13 -6.20 8.10
C ASP A 91 14.45 -5.36 6.85
N GLY A 92 14.28 -4.04 6.92
CA GLY A 92 14.51 -3.11 5.81
C GLY A 92 13.32 -2.95 4.89
N SER A 93 12.24 -3.69 5.04
CA SER A 93 10.98 -3.48 4.32
C SER A 93 10.32 -2.16 4.74
N LEU A 94 9.41 -1.65 3.91
CA LEU A 94 8.72 -0.39 4.14
C LEU A 94 7.24 -0.63 4.38
N ASN A 95 6.63 0.20 5.22
CA ASN A 95 5.18 0.35 5.28
C ASN A 95 4.82 1.65 4.57
N ALA A 96 3.93 1.60 3.60
CA ALA A 96 3.60 2.75 2.78
C ALA A 96 2.11 2.80 2.42
N VAL A 97 1.61 4.02 2.25
CA VAL A 97 0.33 4.28 1.58
C VAL A 97 0.60 4.28 0.08
N CYS A 98 -0.04 3.37 -0.66
CA CYS A 98 0.18 3.19 -2.08
C CYS A 98 -1.09 3.50 -2.87
N LEU A 99 -0.97 4.43 -3.81
CA LEU A 99 -2.05 4.94 -4.63
C LEU A 99 -1.82 4.56 -6.09
N ILE A 100 -2.89 4.23 -6.82
CA ILE A 100 -2.88 4.08 -8.27
C ILE A 100 -3.71 5.16 -8.93
N SER A 101 -3.25 5.63 -10.09
CA SER A 101 -4.02 6.51 -10.98
C SER A 101 -4.67 5.70 -12.08
N SER A 102 -5.87 6.07 -12.48
CA SER A 102 -6.50 5.51 -13.68
C SER A 102 -5.75 5.97 -14.94
N ARG A 103 -5.55 5.05 -15.90
CA ARG A 103 -4.84 5.40 -17.15
C ARG A 103 -5.56 6.54 -17.88
N GLY A 104 -4.83 7.61 -18.17
CA GLY A 104 -5.28 8.68 -19.06
C GLY A 104 -6.14 9.76 -18.41
N GLN A 105 -6.39 9.71 -17.12
CA GLN A 105 -7.21 10.71 -16.43
C GLN A 105 -6.36 11.45 -15.38
N ILE A 106 -5.98 12.67 -15.72
CA ILE A 106 -5.14 13.53 -14.86
C ILE A 106 -5.94 14.02 -13.63
N PHE A 107 -7.28 14.03 -13.73
CA PHE A 107 -8.20 14.59 -12.75
C PHE A 107 -9.00 13.55 -11.94
N GLU A 108 -8.79 12.24 -12.15
CA GLU A 108 -9.48 11.24 -11.35
C GLU A 108 -8.82 11.03 -9.98
N PRO A 109 -9.64 10.79 -8.94
CA PRO A 109 -9.12 10.48 -7.62
C PRO A 109 -8.27 9.20 -7.67
N LYS A 110 -7.08 9.28 -7.09
CA LYS A 110 -6.20 8.12 -6.95
C LYS A 110 -6.86 7.09 -6.05
N THR A 111 -6.80 5.83 -6.44
CA THR A 111 -7.31 4.72 -5.62
C THR A 111 -6.23 4.26 -4.65
N ASP A 112 -6.53 4.26 -3.36
CA ASP A 112 -5.70 3.67 -2.32
C ASP A 112 -5.82 2.14 -2.37
N LEU A 113 -4.69 1.45 -2.50
CA LEU A 113 -4.64 -0.01 -2.61
C LEU A 113 -5.04 -0.72 -1.30
N ALA A 114 -4.74 -0.14 -0.14
CA ALA A 114 -5.16 -0.68 1.14
C ALA A 114 -6.68 -0.55 1.31
N ALA A 115 -7.23 0.62 1.04
CA ALA A 115 -8.68 0.86 1.06
C ALA A 115 -9.41 -0.05 0.05
N TYR A 116 -8.85 -0.27 -1.13
CA TYR A 116 -9.38 -1.20 -2.11
C TYR A 116 -9.48 -2.62 -1.55
N LEU A 117 -8.41 -3.17 -0.96
CA LEU A 117 -8.42 -4.52 -0.39
C LEU A 117 -9.39 -4.65 0.78
N LEU A 118 -9.50 -3.64 1.64
CA LEU A 118 -10.47 -3.60 2.73
C LEU A 118 -11.91 -3.63 2.20
N ASN A 119 -12.19 -2.84 1.17
CA ASN A 119 -13.51 -2.80 0.53
C ASN A 119 -13.90 -4.13 -0.11
N GLU A 120 -12.94 -4.83 -0.71
CA GLU A 120 -13.14 -6.17 -1.28
C GLU A 120 -13.20 -7.28 -0.20
N GLY A 121 -12.99 -6.95 1.07
CA GLY A 121 -12.93 -7.92 2.17
C GLY A 121 -11.74 -8.88 2.05
N LEU A 122 -10.61 -8.41 1.52
CA LEU A 122 -9.38 -9.18 1.31
C LEU A 122 -8.25 -8.78 2.27
N ALA A 123 -8.52 -7.84 3.17
CA ALA A 123 -7.61 -7.40 4.22
C ALA A 123 -8.38 -7.03 5.49
N VAL A 124 -7.65 -6.93 6.59
CA VAL A 124 -8.14 -6.51 7.91
C VAL A 124 -7.43 -5.22 8.29
N ALA A 125 -8.15 -4.23 8.80
CA ALA A 125 -7.57 -3.01 9.32
C ALA A 125 -6.83 -3.29 10.65
N LEU A 126 -5.60 -2.80 10.76
CA LEU A 126 -4.83 -2.90 12.01
C LEU A 126 -5.42 -1.98 13.09
N PRO A 127 -5.19 -2.26 14.39
CA PRO A 127 -5.69 -1.42 15.48
C PRO A 127 -5.30 0.05 15.37
N ASN A 128 -4.10 0.33 14.86
CA ASN A 128 -3.55 1.67 14.63
C ASN A 128 -3.81 2.22 13.22
N ALA A 129 -4.65 1.55 12.43
CA ALA A 129 -5.03 2.02 11.10
C ALA A 129 -5.86 3.32 11.17
N PRO A 130 -5.86 4.13 10.11
CA PRO A 130 -6.74 5.29 9.96
C PRO A 130 -8.21 4.93 10.19
N PHE A 131 -8.98 5.88 10.70
CA PHE A 131 -10.42 5.68 10.97
C PHE A 131 -11.18 5.25 9.72
N GLU A 132 -10.82 5.82 8.58
CA GLU A 132 -11.41 5.50 7.27
C GLU A 132 -11.24 4.02 6.92
N TYR A 133 -10.09 3.41 7.18
CA TYR A 133 -9.84 1.99 6.92
C TYR A 133 -10.74 1.09 7.78
N LYS A 134 -10.89 1.43 9.07
CA LYS A 134 -11.79 0.71 9.99
C LYS A 134 -13.26 0.80 9.54
N THR A 135 -13.64 1.96 9.00
CA THR A 135 -15.00 2.17 8.48
C THR A 135 -15.25 1.35 7.23
N ILE A 136 -14.30 1.35 6.27
CA ILE A 136 -14.38 0.54 5.05
C ILE A 136 -14.48 -0.96 5.40
N GLU A 137 -13.65 -1.43 6.32
CA GLU A 137 -13.69 -2.82 6.79
C GLU A 137 -15.06 -3.17 7.39
N ARG A 138 -15.61 -2.30 8.25
CA ARG A 138 -16.94 -2.52 8.87
C ARG A 138 -18.03 -2.66 7.81
N ILE A 139 -17.98 -1.83 6.76
CA ILE A 139 -18.91 -1.92 5.62
C ILE A 139 -18.72 -3.24 4.88
N ALA A 140 -17.48 -3.63 4.58
CA ALA A 140 -17.17 -4.89 3.90
C ALA A 140 -17.68 -6.10 4.72
N ARG A 141 -17.52 -6.08 6.04
CA ARG A 141 -18.05 -7.10 6.97
C ARG A 141 -19.57 -7.18 6.93
N SER A 142 -20.26 -6.05 7.05
CA SER A 142 -21.73 -6.01 7.04
C SER A 142 -22.34 -6.47 5.72
N GLN A 143 -21.56 -6.41 4.63
CA GLN A 143 -21.97 -6.83 3.29
C GLN A 143 -21.48 -8.24 2.93
N GLY A 144 -20.79 -8.95 3.85
CA GLY A 144 -20.26 -10.26 3.60
C GLY A 144 -19.25 -10.32 2.45
N ARG A 145 -18.48 -9.24 2.22
CA ARG A 145 -17.51 -9.19 1.13
C ARG A 145 -16.27 -10.04 1.41
N GLY A 146 -15.74 -10.65 0.37
CA GLY A 146 -14.50 -11.43 0.44
C GLY A 146 -14.59 -12.56 1.48
N PHE A 147 -13.63 -12.61 2.42
CA PHE A 147 -13.65 -13.63 3.48
C PHE A 147 -14.71 -13.40 4.55
N TRP A 148 -15.32 -12.21 4.63
CA TRP A 148 -16.41 -11.94 5.59
C TRP A 148 -17.71 -12.64 5.21
N GLY A 149 -17.92 -13.02 3.93
CA GLY A 149 -19.09 -13.78 3.49
C GLY A 149 -19.17 -15.20 4.06
N PHE A 150 -18.01 -15.77 4.42
CA PHE A 150 -17.95 -17.13 4.95
C PHE A 150 -18.33 -17.24 6.44
N PHE A 151 -18.31 -16.14 7.18
CA PHE A 151 -18.72 -16.14 8.58
C PHE A 151 -20.24 -16.06 8.77
N ALA A 152 -20.97 -15.59 7.77
CA ALA A 152 -22.43 -15.50 7.85
C ALA A 152 -23.12 -16.87 7.81
N ASP A 153 -22.53 -17.84 7.10
CA ASP A 153 -23.09 -19.19 6.91
C ASP A 153 -22.79 -20.13 8.10
N SER A 154 -21.92 -19.74 9.03
CA SER A 154 -21.54 -20.57 10.19
C SER A 154 -22.32 -20.26 11.48
N ILE A 155 -23.31 -19.35 11.43
CA ILE A 155 -24.10 -18.91 12.59
C ILE A 155 -25.57 -19.39 12.51
N ASN A 156 -25.97 -20.11 11.45
CA ASN A 156 -27.31 -20.73 11.33
C ASN A 156 -27.27 -22.24 11.57
#